data_edc1b5b0582e3a5603e1e59bf2b515b2
#
_entry.id   edc1b5b0582e3a5603e1e59bf2b515b2
#
_cell.length_a   1.000
_cell.length_b   1.000
_cell.length_c   1.000
_cell.angle_alpha   90.00
_cell.angle_beta   90.00
_cell.angle_gamma   90.00
#
_symmetry.space_group_name_H-M   'P 1'
#
loop_
_entity.id
_entity.type
_entity.pdbx_description
1 polymer ?
#
loop_
_entity_poly.entity_id
_entity_poly.type
_entity_poly.pdbx_seq_one_letter_code
_entity_poly.pdbx_strand_id
1 'polypeptide(L)'
;MTSSLSITLIALGIIAALAFFTAAGFRGSGKVSDYAPNLSKYRNDDDLETKTLDRTLTVAVLIASLLTIMIPLYYLGEQDRQEGFVEEFDEVSVERGEHLYEEFGCGNCHGVDGSGGAASYVEKRSGINVTWTAPAINNVFYRYDDEEVRYWLIYGRANSPMPAWGLEGGGPMNDGQLDDLIEYMHHFQISQSEELQTIEMNINSSLSRLDTSELLV
;
A
#
# COMPACT_ATOMS: atom_id res chain seq x y z
N MET A 1 -13.77 16.48 10.64
CA MET A 1 -14.65 16.73 11.82
C MET A 1 -16.11 16.28 11.61
N THR A 2 -16.58 16.07 10.40
CA THR A 2 -17.94 15.59 10.09
C THR A 2 -18.15 14.08 10.30
N SER A 3 -17.11 13.27 10.20
CA SER A 3 -17.19 11.81 10.37
C SER A 3 -17.48 11.35 11.80
N SER A 4 -16.90 11.99 12.81
CA SER A 4 -17.12 11.59 14.22
C SER A 4 -18.55 11.86 14.70
N LEU A 5 -19.16 12.95 14.23
CA LEU A 5 -20.55 13.30 14.57
C LEU A 5 -21.54 12.33 13.91
N SER A 6 -21.28 11.93 12.67
CA SER A 6 -22.11 10.94 11.96
C SER A 6 -22.03 9.57 12.62
N ILE A 7 -20.85 9.11 13.01
CA ILE A 7 -20.64 7.85 13.71
C ILE A 7 -21.37 7.84 15.08
N THR A 8 -21.29 8.92 15.84
CA THR A 8 -21.99 9.02 17.14
C THR A 8 -23.50 9.02 16.98
N LEU A 9 -24.06 9.71 15.99
CA LEU A 9 -25.50 9.71 15.72
C LEU A 9 -26.01 8.33 15.29
N ILE A 10 -25.26 7.62 14.46
CA ILE A 10 -25.57 6.24 14.03
C ILE A 10 -25.53 5.30 15.23
N ALA A 11 -24.49 5.38 16.08
CA ALA A 11 -24.37 4.55 17.27
C ALA A 11 -25.54 4.78 18.25
N LEU A 12 -25.92 6.03 18.46
CA LEU A 12 -27.10 6.37 19.29
C LEU A 12 -28.40 5.83 18.70
N GLY A 13 -28.58 5.90 17.37
CA GLY A 13 -29.73 5.31 16.67
C GLY A 13 -29.83 3.80 16.86
N ILE A 14 -28.70 3.10 16.76
CA ILE A 14 -28.62 1.65 16.97
C ILE A 14 -28.97 1.29 18.42
N ILE A 15 -28.42 1.99 19.40
CA ILE A 15 -28.70 1.75 20.82
C ILE A 15 -30.18 1.98 21.12
N ALA A 16 -30.77 3.05 20.57
CA ALA A 16 -32.19 3.35 20.74
C ALA A 16 -33.10 2.27 20.10
N ALA A 17 -32.75 1.80 18.91
CA ALA A 17 -33.47 0.71 18.24
C ALA A 17 -33.39 -0.61 19.02
N LEU A 18 -32.19 -0.97 19.48
CA LEU A 18 -31.99 -2.17 20.34
C LEU A 18 -32.78 -2.07 21.64
N ALA A 19 -32.77 -0.93 22.30
CA ALA A 19 -33.53 -0.70 23.52
C ALA A 19 -35.06 -0.77 23.25
N PHE A 20 -35.53 -0.22 22.13
CA PHE A 20 -36.94 -0.29 21.74
C PHE A 20 -37.38 -1.73 21.46
N PHE A 21 -36.64 -2.50 20.67
CA PHE A 21 -36.97 -3.88 20.35
C PHE A 21 -36.87 -4.81 21.55
N THR A 22 -35.90 -4.63 22.43
CA THR A 22 -35.81 -5.40 23.68
C THR A 22 -37.00 -5.08 24.59
N ALA A 23 -37.35 -3.80 24.77
CA ALA A 23 -38.50 -3.40 25.59
C ALA A 23 -39.84 -3.88 24.98
N ALA A 24 -39.97 -3.89 23.66
CA ALA A 24 -41.14 -4.44 22.96
C ALA A 24 -41.24 -5.96 23.12
N GLY A 25 -40.12 -6.69 23.00
CA GLY A 25 -40.07 -8.14 23.22
C GLY A 25 -40.41 -8.56 24.65
N PHE A 26 -40.04 -7.76 25.66
CA PHE A 26 -40.44 -8.01 27.05
C PHE A 26 -41.88 -7.67 27.36
N ARG A 27 -42.52 -6.75 26.60
CA ARG A 27 -43.93 -6.40 26.76
C ARG A 27 -44.92 -7.44 26.21
N GLY A 28 -44.48 -8.34 25.35
CA GLY A 28 -45.28 -9.40 24.77
C GLY A 28 -45.53 -10.60 25.70
N SER A 29 -45.18 -10.55 26.98
CA SER A 29 -45.47 -11.61 27.93
C SER A 29 -46.98 -11.69 28.23
N GLY A 30 -47.65 -12.46 27.38
CA GLY A 30 -49.10 -12.71 27.47
C GLY A 30 -49.52 -13.28 28.78
N LYS A 31 -50.78 -13.03 29.13
CA LYS A 31 -51.49 -13.56 30.29
C LYS A 31 -51.33 -15.07 30.36
N VAL A 32 -50.85 -15.53 31.51
CA VAL A 32 -50.94 -16.95 31.86
C VAL A 32 -52.40 -17.37 31.80
N SER A 33 -52.75 -18.28 30.92
CA SER A 33 -54.11 -18.83 30.87
C SER A 33 -54.33 -19.72 32.12
N ASP A 34 -55.48 -19.50 32.73
CA ASP A 34 -55.94 -20.21 33.91
C ASP A 34 -56.29 -21.67 33.58
N TYR A 35 -55.31 -22.54 33.49
CA TYR A 35 -55.53 -23.97 33.35
C TYR A 35 -55.68 -24.65 34.69
N ALA A 36 -56.54 -25.64 34.78
CA ALA A 36 -56.77 -26.40 35.99
C ALA A 36 -55.42 -27.02 36.49
N PRO A 37 -55.15 -27.05 37.81
CA PRO A 37 -53.88 -27.47 38.38
C PRO A 37 -53.36 -28.87 38.03
N ASN A 38 -54.27 -29.74 37.58
CA ASN A 38 -53.96 -31.13 37.15
C ASN A 38 -53.46 -31.21 35.71
N LEU A 39 -53.56 -30.15 34.93
CA LEU A 39 -53.07 -30.06 33.53
C LEU A 39 -51.75 -29.26 33.43
N SER A 40 -51.27 -28.70 34.53
CA SER A 40 -50.07 -27.85 34.53
C SER A 40 -48.72 -28.57 34.34
N LYS A 41 -48.77 -29.91 34.18
CA LYS A 41 -47.55 -30.76 34.11
C LYS A 41 -46.86 -30.71 32.73
N TYR A 42 -47.52 -30.24 31.72
CA TYR A 42 -46.99 -30.10 30.38
C TYR A 42 -47.18 -28.69 29.90
N ARG A 43 -46.13 -28.06 29.30
CA ARG A 43 -46.28 -26.80 28.62
C ARG A 43 -47.25 -26.97 27.46
N ASN A 44 -48.25 -26.10 27.41
CA ASN A 44 -49.20 -26.08 26.29
C ASN A 44 -48.45 -25.76 24.98
N ASP A 45 -48.89 -26.35 23.85
CA ASP A 45 -48.34 -26.06 22.51
C ASP A 45 -48.35 -24.58 22.22
N ASP A 46 -49.36 -23.84 22.62
CA ASP A 46 -49.43 -22.36 22.49
C ASP A 46 -48.34 -21.66 23.26
N ASP A 47 -47.90 -22.16 24.40
CA ASP A 47 -46.77 -21.62 25.20
C ASP A 47 -45.41 -21.94 24.57
N LEU A 48 -45.30 -23.05 23.89
CA LEU A 48 -44.10 -23.47 23.17
C LEU A 48 -43.99 -22.77 21.81
N GLU A 49 -45.10 -22.73 21.05
CA GLU A 49 -45.10 -22.16 19.73
C GLU A 49 -45.03 -20.65 19.76
N THR A 50 -45.79 -19.96 20.63
CA THR A 50 -45.79 -18.49 20.67
C THR A 50 -44.58 -17.89 21.37
N LYS A 51 -44.27 -18.33 22.62
CA LYS A 51 -43.15 -17.70 23.40
C LYS A 51 -41.78 -18.07 22.88
N THR A 52 -41.57 -19.33 22.45
CA THR A 52 -40.29 -19.74 21.91
C THR A 52 -40.08 -19.19 20.52
N LEU A 53 -41.12 -19.18 19.69
CA LEU A 53 -41.08 -18.62 18.34
C LEU A 53 -40.86 -17.10 18.39
N ASP A 54 -41.62 -16.37 19.23
CA ASP A 54 -41.47 -14.91 19.38
C ASP A 54 -40.08 -14.54 19.87
N ARG A 55 -39.52 -15.30 20.83
CA ARG A 55 -38.16 -15.07 21.32
C ARG A 55 -37.12 -15.30 20.22
N THR A 56 -37.28 -16.40 19.48
CA THR A 56 -36.36 -16.74 18.39
C THR A 56 -36.43 -15.71 17.25
N LEU A 57 -37.63 -15.32 16.85
CA LEU A 57 -37.85 -14.28 15.84
C LEU A 57 -37.29 -12.94 16.30
N THR A 58 -37.50 -12.55 17.55
CA THR A 58 -36.95 -11.30 18.11
C THR A 58 -35.42 -11.31 18.05
N VAL A 59 -34.77 -12.40 18.46
CA VAL A 59 -33.31 -12.54 18.37
C VAL A 59 -32.84 -12.52 16.91
N ALA A 60 -33.52 -13.21 16.00
CA ALA A 60 -33.19 -13.22 14.58
C ALA A 60 -33.30 -11.82 13.97
N VAL A 61 -34.35 -11.07 14.27
CA VAL A 61 -34.55 -9.69 13.80
C VAL A 61 -33.46 -8.75 14.36
N LEU A 62 -33.09 -8.91 15.63
CA LEU A 62 -32.02 -8.12 16.25
C LEU A 62 -30.67 -8.39 15.56
N ILE A 63 -30.32 -9.64 15.33
CA ILE A 63 -29.09 -10.02 14.63
C ILE A 63 -29.10 -9.48 13.19
N ALA A 64 -30.21 -9.69 12.47
CA ALA A 64 -30.34 -9.19 11.10
C ALA A 64 -30.23 -7.65 11.03
N SER A 65 -30.85 -6.95 11.96
CA SER A 65 -30.76 -5.47 12.05
C SER A 65 -29.32 -5.03 12.36
N LEU A 66 -28.65 -5.71 13.27
CA LEU A 66 -27.26 -5.44 13.61
C LEU A 66 -26.35 -5.62 12.37
N LEU A 67 -26.50 -6.72 11.66
CA LEU A 67 -25.70 -7.00 10.45
C LEU A 67 -26.00 -6.01 9.34
N THR A 68 -27.26 -5.63 9.15
CA THR A 68 -27.67 -4.65 8.14
C THR A 68 -27.03 -3.28 8.36
N ILE A 69 -26.74 -2.92 9.59
CA ILE A 69 -26.10 -1.65 9.95
C ILE A 69 -24.57 -1.78 9.97
N MET A 70 -24.06 -2.86 10.57
CA MET A 70 -22.61 -3.03 10.75
C MET A 70 -21.85 -3.29 9.45
N ILE A 71 -22.48 -4.02 8.51
CA ILE A 71 -21.84 -4.33 7.22
C ILE A 71 -21.59 -3.05 6.39
N PRO A 72 -22.59 -2.17 6.15
CA PRO A 72 -22.33 -0.92 5.45
C PRO A 72 -21.34 0.01 6.17
N LEU A 73 -21.39 0.08 7.51
CA LEU A 73 -20.42 0.86 8.28
C LEU A 73 -19.00 0.34 8.13
N TYR A 74 -18.83 -0.98 8.12
CA TYR A 74 -17.54 -1.60 7.86
C TYR A 74 -16.99 -1.21 6.48
N TYR A 75 -17.85 -1.29 5.42
CA TYR A 75 -17.46 -0.92 4.06
C TYR A 75 -17.15 0.57 3.91
N LEU A 76 -17.86 1.45 4.63
CA LEU A 76 -17.57 2.89 4.58
C LEU A 76 -16.21 3.24 5.23
N GLY A 77 -15.73 2.46 6.19
CA GLY A 77 -14.41 2.62 6.80
C GLY A 77 -13.29 1.84 6.10
N GLU A 78 -13.64 1.01 5.10
CA GLU A 78 -12.67 0.15 4.42
C GLU A 78 -11.65 0.95 3.60
N GLN A 79 -12.10 2.02 2.94
CA GLN A 79 -11.25 2.84 2.09
C GLN A 79 -10.15 3.52 2.89
N ASP A 80 -10.48 4.20 3.99
CA ASP A 80 -9.49 4.85 4.86
C ASP A 80 -8.50 3.84 5.46
N ARG A 81 -8.98 2.62 5.74
CA ARG A 81 -8.13 1.55 6.27
C ARG A 81 -7.21 0.98 5.21
N GLN A 82 -7.69 0.81 3.97
CA GLN A 82 -6.85 0.34 2.85
C GLN A 82 -5.77 1.37 2.52
N GLU A 83 -6.12 2.66 2.47
CA GLU A 83 -5.14 3.74 2.28
C GLU A 83 -4.05 3.72 3.35
N GLY A 84 -4.41 3.55 4.63
CA GLY A 84 -3.45 3.44 5.72
C GLY A 84 -2.54 2.20 5.62
N PHE A 85 -3.05 1.07 5.14
CA PHE A 85 -2.23 -0.12 4.92
C PHE A 85 -1.28 0.02 3.73
N VAL A 86 -1.72 0.70 2.66
CA VAL A 86 -0.86 0.98 1.50
C VAL A 86 0.30 1.87 1.93
N GLU A 87 0.03 2.97 2.66
CA GLU A 87 1.05 3.89 3.16
C GLU A 87 2.07 3.17 4.08
N GLU A 88 1.61 2.32 5.01
CA GLU A 88 2.49 1.53 5.87
C GLU A 88 3.32 0.51 5.05
N PHE A 89 2.73 -0.08 4.00
CA PHE A 89 3.42 -1.02 3.13
C PHE A 89 4.52 -0.35 2.31
N ASP A 90 4.25 0.85 1.80
CA ASP A 90 5.18 1.65 1.01
C ASP A 90 6.38 2.08 1.87
N GLU A 91 6.16 2.54 3.11
CA GLU A 91 7.25 2.87 4.04
C GLU A 91 8.16 1.67 4.31
N VAL A 92 7.60 0.50 4.58
CA VAL A 92 8.37 -0.74 4.82
C VAL A 92 9.09 -1.19 3.55
N SER A 93 8.48 -1.02 2.38
CA SER A 93 9.09 -1.34 1.09
C SER A 93 10.30 -0.45 0.80
N VAL A 94 10.17 0.86 1.05
CA VAL A 94 11.26 1.84 0.93
C VAL A 94 12.43 1.48 1.86
N GLU A 95 12.17 1.16 3.14
CA GLU A 95 13.21 0.76 4.09
C GLU A 95 13.96 -0.50 3.64
N ARG A 96 13.23 -1.50 3.15
CA ARG A 96 13.84 -2.72 2.60
C ARG A 96 14.64 -2.44 1.33
N GLY A 97 14.13 -1.59 0.46
CA GLY A 97 14.81 -1.16 -0.76
C GLY A 97 16.10 -0.41 -0.49
N GLU A 98 16.10 0.49 0.52
CA GLU A 98 17.32 1.18 0.99
C GLU A 98 18.38 0.18 1.45
N HIS A 99 17.99 -0.79 2.29
CA HIS A 99 18.89 -1.83 2.75
C HIS A 99 19.46 -2.64 1.58
N LEU A 100 18.64 -3.00 0.58
CA LEU A 100 19.11 -3.72 -0.61
C LEU A 100 20.07 -2.86 -1.45
N TYR A 101 19.81 -1.56 -1.59
CA TYR A 101 20.69 -0.63 -2.30
C TYR A 101 22.07 -0.54 -1.67
N GLU A 102 22.15 -0.54 -0.34
CA GLU A 102 23.38 -0.56 0.42
C GLU A 102 24.07 -1.93 0.37
N GLU A 103 23.34 -3.01 0.66
CA GLU A 103 23.86 -4.38 0.73
C GLU A 103 24.52 -4.81 -0.59
N PHE A 104 23.87 -4.52 -1.70
CA PHE A 104 24.39 -4.85 -3.03
C PHE A 104 25.34 -3.79 -3.61
N GLY A 105 25.58 -2.71 -2.88
CA GLY A 105 26.56 -1.69 -3.22
C GLY A 105 26.21 -0.88 -4.47
N CYS A 106 24.94 -0.69 -4.76
CA CYS A 106 24.47 0.11 -5.89
C CYS A 106 25.03 1.54 -5.85
N GLY A 107 25.09 2.12 -4.65
CA GLY A 107 25.66 3.44 -4.39
C GLY A 107 27.12 3.62 -4.76
N ASN A 108 27.91 2.52 -4.82
CA ASN A 108 29.32 2.61 -5.22
C ASN A 108 29.51 3.08 -6.67
N CYS A 109 28.51 2.82 -7.52
CA CYS A 109 28.52 3.26 -8.90
C CYS A 109 27.57 4.44 -9.13
N HIS A 110 26.35 4.35 -8.57
CA HIS A 110 25.28 5.31 -8.83
C HIS A 110 25.21 6.48 -7.83
N GLY A 111 26.10 6.49 -6.82
CA GLY A 111 26.05 7.46 -5.73
C GLY A 111 25.05 7.05 -4.65
N VAL A 112 25.24 7.56 -3.43
CA VAL A 112 24.36 7.24 -2.27
C VAL A 112 22.94 7.76 -2.50
N ASP A 113 22.84 8.88 -3.20
CA ASP A 113 21.59 9.58 -3.56
C ASP A 113 21.14 9.33 -5.01
N GLY A 114 21.74 8.36 -5.69
CA GLY A 114 21.44 8.06 -7.08
C GLY A 114 21.90 9.11 -8.09
N SER A 115 22.73 10.08 -7.70
CA SER A 115 23.20 11.18 -8.58
C SER A 115 24.20 10.75 -9.67
N GLY A 116 24.54 9.48 -9.71
CA GLY A 116 25.54 8.95 -10.62
C GLY A 116 26.95 8.98 -10.05
N GLY A 117 27.90 8.47 -10.80
CA GLY A 117 29.29 8.40 -10.35
C GLY A 117 30.21 7.76 -11.36
N ALA A 118 31.37 7.35 -10.89
CA ALA A 118 32.39 6.68 -11.70
C ALA A 118 32.70 5.31 -11.15
N ALA A 119 32.41 4.27 -11.94
CA ALA A 119 32.72 2.88 -11.62
C ALA A 119 34.02 2.46 -12.31
N SER A 120 35.00 2.04 -11.53
CA SER A 120 36.24 1.47 -12.04
C SER A 120 36.18 -0.04 -12.01
N TYR A 121 36.49 -0.68 -13.12
CA TYR A 121 36.53 -2.13 -13.20
C TYR A 121 37.65 -2.61 -14.15
N VAL A 122 38.06 -3.86 -13.97
CA VAL A 122 39.03 -4.47 -14.88
C VAL A 122 38.30 -5.10 -16.05
N GLU A 123 38.49 -4.58 -17.25
CA GLU A 123 37.91 -5.17 -18.45
C GLU A 123 38.48 -6.59 -18.69
N LYS A 124 37.60 -7.58 -18.73
CA LYS A 124 37.98 -9.00 -18.82
C LYS A 124 38.77 -9.35 -20.10
N ARG A 125 38.56 -8.60 -21.19
CA ARG A 125 39.19 -8.88 -22.48
C ARG A 125 40.62 -8.32 -22.56
N SER A 126 40.85 -7.11 -22.07
CA SER A 126 42.14 -6.41 -22.16
C SER A 126 42.96 -6.49 -20.88
N GLY A 127 42.34 -6.81 -19.74
CA GLY A 127 42.97 -6.76 -18.41
C GLY A 127 43.28 -5.33 -17.92
N ILE A 128 42.77 -4.31 -18.64
CA ILE A 128 43.03 -2.90 -18.32
C ILE A 128 41.96 -2.38 -17.36
N ASN A 129 42.37 -1.56 -16.39
CA ASN A 129 41.43 -0.78 -15.56
C ASN A 129 40.78 0.31 -16.44
N VAL A 130 39.49 0.26 -16.55
CA VAL A 130 38.67 1.26 -17.20
C VAL A 130 37.72 1.90 -16.20
N THR A 131 37.44 3.18 -16.39
CA THR A 131 36.46 3.89 -15.57
C THR A 131 35.22 4.15 -16.42
N TRP A 132 34.08 3.70 -15.93
CA TRP A 132 32.78 3.98 -16.52
C TRP A 132 32.06 5.04 -15.74
N THR A 133 31.42 5.96 -16.43
CA THR A 133 30.48 6.90 -15.83
C THR A 133 29.15 6.20 -15.65
N ALA A 134 28.79 5.89 -14.41
CA ALA A 134 27.48 5.39 -14.08
C ALA A 134 26.46 6.52 -14.17
N PRO A 135 25.34 6.30 -14.85
CA PRO A 135 24.31 7.35 -15.01
C PRO A 135 23.65 7.67 -13.68
N ALA A 136 23.16 8.91 -13.56
CA ALA A 136 22.22 9.25 -12.51
C ALA A 136 20.93 8.46 -12.66
N ILE A 137 20.45 7.94 -11.52
CA ILE A 137 19.20 7.18 -11.39
C ILE A 137 18.16 7.91 -10.55
N ASN A 138 18.53 9.02 -9.90
CA ASN A 138 17.60 9.88 -9.16
C ASN A 138 16.69 10.75 -10.08
N ASN A 139 16.76 10.55 -11.37
CA ASN A 139 15.89 11.14 -12.38
C ASN A 139 15.44 10.10 -13.43
N VAL A 140 15.59 8.82 -13.11
CA VAL A 140 15.40 7.74 -14.08
C VAL A 140 13.95 7.63 -14.54
N PHE A 141 12.99 7.85 -13.63
CA PHE A 141 11.55 7.74 -13.93
C PHE A 141 10.98 8.93 -14.71
N TYR A 142 11.76 9.97 -14.97
CA TYR A 142 11.41 10.98 -15.99
C TYR A 142 11.66 10.52 -17.42
N ARG A 143 12.38 9.43 -17.60
CA ARG A 143 12.81 8.92 -18.93
C ARG A 143 12.30 7.52 -19.22
N TYR A 144 12.06 6.72 -18.21
CA TYR A 144 11.75 5.31 -18.30
C TYR A 144 10.65 4.97 -17.29
N ASP A 145 9.82 4.01 -17.62
CA ASP A 145 8.82 3.49 -16.71
C ASP A 145 9.40 2.38 -15.81
N ASP A 146 8.63 1.95 -14.84
CA ASP A 146 9.02 0.93 -13.86
C ASP A 146 9.34 -0.40 -14.53
N GLU A 147 8.65 -0.75 -15.61
CA GLU A 147 8.84 -2.01 -16.33
C GLU A 147 10.20 -2.03 -17.06
N GLU A 148 10.60 -0.91 -17.68
CA GLU A 148 11.91 -0.77 -18.30
C GLU A 148 13.04 -0.76 -17.26
N VAL A 149 12.87 -0.06 -16.13
CA VAL A 149 13.84 -0.05 -15.02
C VAL A 149 13.98 -1.45 -14.45
N ARG A 150 12.86 -2.15 -14.21
CA ARG A 150 12.84 -3.55 -13.76
C ARG A 150 13.57 -4.47 -14.72
N TYR A 151 13.35 -4.32 -16.01
CA TYR A 151 14.05 -5.10 -17.03
C TYR A 151 15.57 -4.98 -16.91
N TRP A 152 16.09 -3.75 -16.73
CA TRP A 152 17.53 -3.55 -16.53
C TRP A 152 18.04 -4.06 -15.20
N LEU A 153 17.26 -4.02 -14.14
CA LEU A 153 17.61 -4.64 -12.88
C LEU A 153 17.69 -6.16 -13.02
N ILE A 154 16.74 -6.77 -13.72
CA ILE A 154 16.72 -8.23 -13.92
C ILE A 154 17.94 -8.67 -14.74
N TYR A 155 18.17 -8.09 -15.92
CA TYR A 155 19.14 -8.60 -16.89
C TYR A 155 20.47 -7.84 -16.93
N GLY A 156 20.59 -6.74 -16.18
CA GLY A 156 21.73 -5.84 -16.30
C GLY A 156 21.73 -5.06 -17.62
N ARG A 157 22.79 -4.31 -17.86
CA ARG A 157 22.95 -3.57 -19.14
C ARG A 157 24.08 -4.16 -19.97
N ALA A 158 23.72 -4.61 -21.18
CA ALA A 158 24.68 -5.14 -22.12
C ALA A 158 25.81 -4.13 -22.41
N ASN A 159 27.03 -4.61 -22.49
CA ASN A 159 28.23 -3.80 -22.71
C ASN A 159 28.51 -2.73 -21.64
N SER A 160 28.03 -2.93 -20.43
CA SER A 160 28.31 -2.07 -19.28
C SER A 160 28.75 -2.92 -18.07
N PRO A 161 29.34 -2.30 -17.02
CA PRO A 161 29.64 -3.02 -15.77
C PRO A 161 28.41 -3.38 -14.93
N MET A 162 27.23 -2.90 -15.26
CA MET A 162 26.01 -3.18 -14.51
C MET A 162 25.61 -4.65 -14.67
N PRO A 163 25.70 -5.47 -13.61
CA PRO A 163 25.36 -6.89 -13.70
C PRO A 163 23.84 -7.10 -13.65
N ALA A 164 23.43 -8.34 -13.92
CA ALA A 164 22.08 -8.79 -13.64
C ALA A 164 21.86 -8.92 -12.14
N TRP A 165 20.76 -8.41 -11.65
CA TRP A 165 20.36 -8.48 -10.22
C TRP A 165 19.20 -9.43 -10.00
N GLY A 166 18.26 -9.55 -10.94
CA GLY A 166 17.12 -10.44 -10.84
C GLY A 166 17.47 -11.92 -11.08
N LEU A 167 16.75 -12.81 -10.42
CA LEU A 167 16.93 -14.27 -10.54
C LEU A 167 16.82 -14.75 -11.98
N GLU A 168 15.91 -14.20 -12.78
CA GLU A 168 15.76 -14.56 -14.20
C GLU A 168 17.01 -14.23 -15.03
N GLY A 169 17.70 -13.16 -14.70
CA GLY A 169 18.97 -12.77 -15.30
C GLY A 169 20.19 -13.46 -14.71
N GLY A 170 20.01 -14.34 -13.72
CA GLY A 170 21.07 -15.02 -12.98
C GLY A 170 21.63 -14.20 -11.82
N GLY A 171 20.96 -13.15 -11.40
CA GLY A 171 21.29 -12.34 -10.23
C GLY A 171 20.76 -12.92 -8.92
N PRO A 172 21.01 -12.27 -7.79
CA PRO A 172 20.66 -12.76 -6.46
C PRO A 172 19.26 -12.36 -5.97
N MET A 173 18.61 -11.36 -6.58
CA MET A 173 17.36 -10.76 -6.09
C MET A 173 16.13 -11.46 -6.65
N ASN A 174 15.14 -11.74 -5.79
CA ASN A 174 13.81 -12.16 -6.20
C ASN A 174 12.94 -10.96 -6.61
N ASP A 175 11.75 -11.23 -7.17
CA ASP A 175 10.85 -10.19 -7.68
C ASP A 175 10.41 -9.20 -6.61
N GLY A 176 10.10 -9.67 -5.38
CA GLY A 176 9.72 -8.79 -4.28
C GLY A 176 10.86 -7.86 -3.84
N GLN A 177 12.10 -8.32 -3.88
CA GLN A 177 13.27 -7.47 -3.60
C GLN A 177 13.50 -6.44 -4.71
N LEU A 178 13.19 -6.78 -5.96
CA LEU A 178 13.24 -5.81 -7.06
C LEU A 178 12.13 -4.77 -6.92
N ASP A 179 10.94 -5.16 -6.46
CA ASP A 179 9.85 -4.23 -6.15
C ASP A 179 10.25 -3.25 -5.05
N ASP A 180 10.77 -3.76 -3.93
CA ASP A 180 11.25 -2.93 -2.81
C ASP A 180 12.35 -1.96 -3.27
N LEU A 181 13.27 -2.42 -4.13
CA LEU A 181 14.34 -1.58 -4.65
C LEU A 181 13.80 -0.47 -5.58
N ILE A 182 12.83 -0.76 -6.43
CA ILE A 182 12.19 0.23 -7.31
C ILE A 182 11.45 1.26 -6.48
N GLU A 183 10.75 0.84 -5.42
CA GLU A 183 10.04 1.75 -4.51
C GLU A 183 11.03 2.70 -3.82
N TYR A 184 12.16 2.18 -3.33
CA TYR A 184 13.22 3.04 -2.81
C TYR A 184 13.79 3.99 -3.86
N MET A 185 13.94 3.55 -5.12
CA MET A 185 14.38 4.42 -6.20
C MET A 185 13.38 5.55 -6.48
N HIS A 186 12.07 5.32 -6.37
CA HIS A 186 11.06 6.37 -6.41
C HIS A 186 11.21 7.38 -5.27
N HIS A 187 11.57 6.91 -4.08
CA HIS A 187 11.71 7.75 -2.89
C HIS A 187 12.82 8.81 -3.03
N PHE A 188 13.94 8.48 -3.66
CA PHE A 188 15.04 9.45 -3.85
C PHE A 188 15.02 10.19 -5.19
N GLN A 189 13.94 10.10 -5.98
CA GLN A 189 13.83 10.89 -7.19
C GLN A 189 13.84 12.39 -6.88
N ILE A 190 14.66 13.16 -7.63
CA ILE A 190 14.66 14.60 -7.53
C ILE A 190 13.34 15.19 -8.04
N SER A 191 12.98 16.38 -7.57
CA SER A 191 11.77 17.03 -8.03
C SER A 191 11.89 17.47 -9.51
N GLN A 192 10.76 17.57 -10.20
CA GLN A 192 10.74 18.03 -11.60
C GLN A 192 11.38 19.43 -11.78
N SER A 193 11.26 20.28 -10.78
CA SER A 193 11.88 21.62 -10.79
C SER A 193 13.41 21.54 -10.72
N GLU A 194 13.96 20.61 -9.95
CA GLU A 194 15.41 20.38 -9.86
C GLU A 194 15.96 19.76 -11.15
N GLU A 195 15.23 18.83 -11.75
CA GLU A 195 15.58 18.23 -13.03
C GLU A 195 15.65 19.31 -14.13
N LEU A 196 14.65 20.19 -14.23
CA LEU A 196 14.64 21.28 -15.18
C LEU A 196 15.80 22.24 -14.98
N GLN A 197 16.14 22.61 -13.74
CA GLN A 197 17.31 23.46 -13.44
C GLN A 197 18.62 22.77 -13.86
N THR A 198 18.74 21.48 -13.64
CA THR A 198 19.92 20.70 -14.06
C THR A 198 20.07 20.68 -15.57
N ILE A 199 18.98 20.51 -16.30
CA ILE A 199 18.94 20.57 -17.76
C ILE A 199 19.35 21.95 -18.26
N GLU A 200 18.79 23.02 -17.69
CA GLU A 200 19.14 24.38 -18.04
C GLU A 200 20.63 24.70 -17.82
N MET A 201 21.18 24.29 -16.67
CA MET A 201 22.61 24.44 -16.38
C MET A 201 23.48 23.69 -17.40
N ASN A 202 23.11 22.47 -17.77
CA ASN A 202 23.84 21.67 -18.74
C ASN A 202 23.79 22.28 -20.14
N ILE A 203 22.65 22.81 -20.59
CA ILE A 203 22.49 23.50 -21.86
C ILE A 203 23.37 24.78 -21.88
N ASN A 204 23.28 25.59 -20.85
CA ASN A 204 24.05 26.82 -20.74
C ASN A 204 25.57 26.58 -20.74
N SER A 205 26.02 25.54 -20.01
CA SER A 205 27.42 25.14 -19.97
C SER A 205 27.91 24.63 -21.34
N SER A 206 27.06 23.95 -22.10
CA SER A 206 27.38 23.45 -23.43
C SER A 206 27.43 24.59 -24.47
N LEU A 207 26.50 25.52 -24.41
CA LEU A 207 26.48 26.70 -25.26
C LEU A 207 27.71 27.57 -25.02
N SER A 208 28.10 27.80 -23.76
CA SER A 208 29.30 28.61 -23.43
C SER A 208 30.60 27.99 -23.97
N ARG A 209 30.68 26.66 -24.07
CA ARG A 209 31.83 25.96 -24.69
C ARG A 209 31.88 26.15 -26.21
N LEU A 210 30.72 26.16 -26.87
CA LEU A 210 30.65 26.39 -28.34
C LEU A 210 31.04 27.83 -28.69
N ASP A 211 30.57 28.80 -27.91
CA ASP A 211 30.85 30.24 -28.15
C ASP A 211 32.34 30.58 -28.00
N THR A 212 33.05 29.89 -27.11
CA THR A 212 34.50 30.07 -26.96
C THR A 212 35.34 29.36 -28.04
N SER A 213 34.82 28.32 -28.69
CA SER A 213 35.53 27.60 -29.74
C SER A 213 35.44 28.24 -31.12
N GLU A 214 34.37 28.97 -31.41
CA GLU A 214 34.24 29.75 -32.69
C GLU A 214 35.03 31.07 -32.67
N LEU A 215 35.37 31.60 -31.49
CA LEU A 215 36.12 32.86 -31.36
C LEU A 215 37.65 32.68 -31.51
N LEU A 216 38.15 31.42 -31.67
CA LEU A 216 39.58 31.11 -31.78
C LEU A 216 39.99 30.67 -33.19
N VAL A 217 39.17 30.90 -34.17
CA VAL A 217 39.48 30.75 -35.62
C VAL A 217 39.45 32.11 -36.29
#